data_940329b2050d03f85d206fd5037195cc
#
_entry.id   940329b2050d03f85d206fd5037195cc
#
_cell.length_a   1.000
_cell.length_b   1.000
_cell.length_c   1.000
_cell.angle_alpha   90.00
_cell.angle_beta   90.00
_cell.angle_gamma   90.00
#
_symmetry.space_group_name_H-M   'P 1'
#
loop_
_entity.id
_entity.type
_entity.pdbx_description
1 polymer ?
#
loop_
_entity_poly.entity_id
_entity_poly.type
_entity_poly.pdbx_seq_one_letter_code
_entity_poly.pdbx_strand_id
1 'polypeptide(L)'
;MNEIIKFIKKTPKAELHVHIEGTLEPELMFKLAKRNNIKIPFKNINDVKSAYNFSNLESFLNIFYQGSNVLVKEQDFFDLTWAYTLKCKEDNVVHTEIFFDPQTHINRGIHFEVVINGIYKALVKANKEFGLTSKIIMCFLRHLDEKSAFEILDQALAHKDKIIGVGLDSSELDNPPRKFEQVFKKAIKNDFLTVAHAGEEGPPEYIWEALNLLKVKRIDH
;
A
#
# COMPACT_ATOMS: atom_id res chain seq x y z
N MET A 1 -7.26 27.92 20.67
CA MET A 1 -7.44 26.66 19.91
C MET A 1 -8.64 25.95 20.51
N ASN A 2 -9.63 25.55 19.70
CA ASN A 2 -10.84 24.86 20.18
C ASN A 2 -10.47 23.59 20.97
N GLU A 3 -11.16 23.30 22.08
CA GLU A 3 -10.92 22.14 22.95
C GLU A 3 -11.06 20.82 22.18
N ILE A 4 -11.98 20.75 21.20
CA ILE A 4 -12.13 19.61 20.31
C ILE A 4 -10.85 19.38 19.47
N ILE A 5 -10.26 20.43 18.91
CA ILE A 5 -9.02 20.31 18.14
C ILE A 5 -7.86 19.85 19.02
N LYS A 6 -7.78 20.33 20.27
CA LYS A 6 -6.77 19.85 21.22
C LYS A 6 -6.96 18.38 21.56
N PHE A 7 -8.22 17.95 21.77
CA PHE A 7 -8.56 16.56 22.03
C PHE A 7 -8.15 15.67 20.85
N ILE A 8 -8.58 16.00 19.62
CA ILE A 8 -8.24 15.25 18.40
C ILE A 8 -6.72 15.09 18.25
N LYS A 9 -5.95 16.17 18.45
CA LYS A 9 -4.49 16.12 18.32
C LYS A 9 -3.83 15.23 19.39
N LYS A 10 -4.37 15.19 20.60
CA LYS A 10 -3.80 14.40 21.71
C LYS A 10 -4.24 12.93 21.71
N THR A 11 -5.40 12.62 21.13
CA THR A 11 -5.93 11.26 21.12
C THR A 11 -5.01 10.37 20.27
N PRO A 12 -4.51 9.24 20.82
CA PRO A 12 -3.78 8.26 20.02
C PRO A 12 -4.71 7.62 18.99
N LYS A 13 -4.17 7.38 17.79
CA LYS A 13 -4.90 6.84 16.65
C LYS A 13 -4.21 5.58 16.13
N ALA A 14 -4.98 4.73 15.49
CA ALA A 14 -4.48 3.64 14.64
C ALA A 14 -4.94 3.88 13.19
N GLU A 15 -4.06 3.64 12.23
CA GLU A 15 -4.38 3.67 10.82
C GLU A 15 -4.19 2.27 10.25
N LEU A 16 -5.28 1.63 9.84
CA LEU A 16 -5.29 0.22 9.46
C LEU A 16 -5.45 0.00 7.95
N HIS A 17 -5.60 1.08 7.17
CA HIS A 17 -5.83 1.03 5.74
C HIS A 17 -5.11 2.18 5.04
N VAL A 18 -3.85 1.96 4.68
CA VAL A 18 -3.05 2.93 3.93
C VAL A 18 -2.12 2.21 2.96
N HIS A 19 -2.19 2.58 1.68
CA HIS A 19 -1.24 2.12 0.66
C HIS A 19 -0.01 3.02 0.68
N ILE A 20 1.15 2.44 0.91
CA ILE A 20 2.36 3.24 1.09
C ILE A 20 2.71 4.07 -0.14
N GLU A 21 2.50 3.54 -1.33
CA GLU A 21 2.71 4.25 -2.58
C GLU A 21 1.82 5.50 -2.70
N GLY A 22 0.59 5.41 -2.17
CA GLY A 22 -0.37 6.51 -2.14
C GLY A 22 0.00 7.64 -1.19
N THR A 23 0.95 7.43 -0.28
CA THR A 23 1.44 8.47 0.63
C THR A 23 2.49 9.38 -0.01
N LEU A 24 2.82 9.16 -1.29
CA LEU A 24 3.82 9.94 -2.01
C LEU A 24 3.36 11.37 -2.26
N GLU A 25 3.79 12.29 -1.42
CA GLU A 25 3.48 13.72 -1.59
C GLU A 25 4.21 14.34 -2.80
N PRO A 26 3.63 15.36 -3.44
CA PRO A 26 4.19 15.98 -4.64
C PRO A 26 5.64 16.44 -4.51
N GLU A 27 6.00 17.03 -3.38
CA GLU A 27 7.35 17.52 -3.10
C GLU A 27 8.38 16.38 -3.11
N LEU A 28 8.04 15.24 -2.51
CA LEU A 28 8.89 14.06 -2.51
C LEU A 28 8.94 13.43 -3.91
N MET A 29 7.81 13.37 -4.62
CA MET A 29 7.75 12.87 -5.99
C MET A 29 8.75 13.61 -6.90
N PHE A 30 8.76 14.95 -6.89
CA PHE A 30 9.72 15.74 -7.67
C PHE A 30 11.18 15.51 -7.26
N LYS A 31 11.44 15.40 -5.95
CA LYS A 31 12.78 15.10 -5.43
C LYS A 31 13.28 13.74 -5.93
N LEU A 32 12.43 12.70 -5.87
CA LEU A 32 12.78 11.36 -6.32
C LEU A 32 12.90 11.29 -7.85
N ALA A 33 12.02 11.94 -8.59
CA ALA A 33 12.10 12.05 -10.04
C ALA A 33 13.45 12.64 -10.48
N LYS A 34 13.88 13.74 -9.85
CA LYS A 34 15.19 14.35 -10.10
C LYS A 34 16.35 13.42 -9.74
N ARG A 35 16.30 12.77 -8.55
CA ARG A 35 17.34 11.84 -8.07
C ARG A 35 17.54 10.66 -9.02
N ASN A 36 16.46 10.11 -9.55
CA ASN A 36 16.47 8.92 -10.37
C ASN A 36 16.46 9.22 -11.88
N ASN A 37 16.50 10.50 -12.26
CA ASN A 37 16.40 10.94 -13.66
C ASN A 37 15.16 10.39 -14.37
N ILE A 38 14.03 10.36 -13.68
CA ILE A 38 12.73 9.91 -14.19
C ILE A 38 11.93 11.12 -14.65
N LYS A 39 11.41 11.06 -15.88
CA LYS A 39 10.46 12.06 -16.37
C LYS A 39 9.07 11.76 -15.79
N ILE A 40 8.47 12.76 -15.18
CA ILE A 40 7.08 12.71 -14.72
C ILE A 40 6.22 13.63 -15.60
N PRO A 41 4.92 13.35 -15.79
CA PRO A 41 4.06 14.13 -16.68
C PRO A 41 3.66 15.50 -16.12
N PHE A 42 4.14 15.86 -14.93
CA PHE A 42 3.81 17.08 -14.23
C PHE A 42 4.93 18.11 -14.33
N LYS A 43 4.59 19.37 -14.60
CA LYS A 43 5.56 20.48 -14.72
C LYS A 43 5.97 21.05 -13.37
N ASN A 44 5.07 21.01 -12.40
CA ASN A 44 5.25 21.57 -11.06
C ASN A 44 4.32 20.90 -10.04
N ILE A 45 4.50 21.23 -8.75
CA ILE A 45 3.74 20.69 -7.63
C ILE A 45 2.24 20.95 -7.77
N ASN A 46 1.84 22.12 -8.29
CA ASN A 46 0.42 22.46 -8.44
C ASN A 46 -0.25 21.59 -9.52
N ASP A 47 0.46 21.21 -10.57
CA ASP A 47 -0.07 20.29 -11.58
C ASP A 47 -0.41 18.93 -10.94
N VAL A 48 0.46 18.41 -10.05
CA VAL A 48 0.18 17.17 -9.32
C VAL A 48 -1.04 17.36 -8.41
N LYS A 49 -1.10 18.44 -7.62
CA LYS A 49 -2.24 18.72 -6.74
C LYS A 49 -3.55 18.84 -7.52
N SER A 50 -3.52 19.40 -8.71
CA SER A 50 -4.69 19.49 -9.59
C SER A 50 -5.10 18.13 -10.15
N ALA A 51 -4.14 17.24 -10.43
CA ALA A 51 -4.39 15.89 -10.91
C ALA A 51 -5.06 14.98 -9.86
N TYR A 52 -4.89 15.27 -8.57
CA TYR A 52 -5.62 14.56 -7.49
C TYR A 52 -7.13 14.86 -7.45
N ASN A 53 -7.65 15.65 -8.39
CA ASN A 53 -9.09 15.85 -8.57
C ASN A 53 -9.67 14.78 -9.49
N PHE A 54 -9.74 13.55 -8.99
CA PHE A 54 -10.24 12.37 -9.71
C PHE A 54 -11.75 12.16 -9.45
N SER A 55 -12.42 11.50 -10.39
CA SER A 55 -13.88 11.27 -10.38
C SER A 55 -14.28 9.82 -10.08
N ASN A 56 -13.34 8.88 -10.21
CA ASN A 56 -13.55 7.44 -10.00
C ASN A 56 -12.22 6.76 -9.66
N LEU A 57 -12.27 5.50 -9.26
CA LEU A 57 -11.10 4.71 -8.88
C LEU A 57 -10.08 4.59 -10.03
N GLU A 58 -10.53 4.39 -11.27
CA GLU A 58 -9.62 4.28 -12.42
C GLU A 58 -8.76 5.54 -12.62
N SER A 59 -9.37 6.73 -12.55
CA SER A 59 -8.65 7.99 -12.66
C SER A 59 -7.68 8.22 -11.50
N PHE A 60 -8.02 7.76 -10.29
CA PHE A 60 -7.11 7.74 -9.15
C PHE A 60 -5.93 6.80 -9.39
N LEU A 61 -6.17 5.54 -9.76
CA LEU A 61 -5.13 4.54 -9.99
C LEU A 61 -4.14 4.98 -11.06
N ASN A 62 -4.59 5.67 -12.11
CA ASN A 62 -3.70 6.21 -13.14
C ASN A 62 -2.67 7.19 -12.56
N ILE A 63 -3.07 8.08 -11.65
CA ILE A 63 -2.17 9.03 -10.98
C ILE A 63 -1.27 8.30 -9.99
N PHE A 64 -1.82 7.37 -9.24
CA PHE A 64 -1.12 6.52 -8.27
C PHE A 64 0.05 5.75 -8.93
N TYR A 65 -0.22 5.04 -10.03
CA TYR A 65 0.82 4.29 -10.73
C TYR A 65 1.85 5.20 -11.42
N GLN A 66 1.43 6.35 -11.99
CA GLN A 66 2.36 7.33 -12.55
C GLN A 66 3.30 7.90 -11.48
N GLY A 67 2.76 8.21 -10.30
CA GLY A 67 3.55 8.67 -9.15
C GLY A 67 4.56 7.63 -8.70
N SER A 68 4.14 6.37 -8.60
CA SER A 68 4.99 5.25 -8.15
C SER A 68 6.22 5.01 -9.07
N ASN A 69 6.22 5.51 -10.30
CA ASN A 69 7.34 5.35 -11.22
C ASN A 69 8.66 5.97 -10.73
N VAL A 70 8.61 6.95 -9.84
CA VAL A 70 9.82 7.59 -9.29
C VAL A 70 10.54 6.75 -8.25
N LEU A 71 9.88 5.68 -7.74
CA LEU A 71 10.42 4.74 -6.76
C LEU A 71 11.23 3.66 -7.48
N VAL A 72 12.56 3.68 -7.35
CA VAL A 72 13.48 2.82 -8.12
C VAL A 72 14.45 2.07 -7.21
N LYS A 73 14.93 2.71 -6.14
CA LYS A 73 15.97 2.18 -5.25
C LYS A 73 15.40 1.95 -3.85
N GLU A 74 16.01 1.07 -3.09
CA GLU A 74 15.65 0.82 -1.69
C GLU A 74 15.54 2.13 -0.87
N GLN A 75 16.44 3.09 -1.13
CA GLN A 75 16.41 4.40 -0.48
C GLN A 75 15.14 5.21 -0.84
N ASP A 76 14.53 5.00 -2.02
CA ASP A 76 13.30 5.70 -2.40
C ASP A 76 12.12 5.20 -1.59
N PHE A 77 12.02 3.88 -1.41
CA PHE A 77 10.98 3.25 -0.55
C PHE A 77 11.20 3.59 0.92
N PHE A 78 12.46 3.68 1.36
CA PHE A 78 12.76 4.17 2.70
C PHE A 78 12.32 5.62 2.88
N ASP A 79 12.67 6.52 1.97
CA ASP A 79 12.34 7.95 2.07
C ASP A 79 10.83 8.17 2.03
N LEU A 80 10.10 7.43 1.18
CA LEU A 80 8.63 7.44 1.11
C LEU A 80 8.02 7.05 2.47
N THR A 81 8.40 5.86 2.94
CA THR A 81 7.86 5.33 4.20
C THR A 81 8.25 6.19 5.39
N TRP A 82 9.47 6.72 5.40
CA TRP A 82 9.92 7.62 6.45
C TRP A 82 9.09 8.92 6.48
N ALA A 83 8.82 9.52 5.31
CA ALA A 83 7.96 10.72 5.21
C ALA A 83 6.56 10.45 5.77
N TYR A 84 5.96 9.30 5.43
CA TYR A 84 4.68 8.86 6.00
C TYR A 84 4.75 8.70 7.52
N THR A 85 5.79 8.04 8.06
CA THR A 85 5.90 7.84 9.53
C THR A 85 6.06 9.15 10.30
N LEU A 86 6.65 10.17 9.69
CA LEU A 86 6.71 11.50 10.28
C LEU A 86 5.31 12.15 10.37
N LYS A 87 4.44 11.93 9.38
CA LYS A 87 3.02 12.34 9.46
C LYS A 87 2.28 11.58 10.56
N CYS A 88 2.49 10.28 10.68
CA CYS A 88 1.95 9.50 11.79
C CYS A 88 2.32 10.12 13.14
N LYS A 89 3.59 10.52 13.31
CA LYS A 89 4.06 11.18 14.54
C LYS A 89 3.35 12.53 14.77
N GLU A 90 3.21 13.35 13.74
CA GLU A 90 2.51 14.65 13.82
C GLU A 90 1.05 14.50 14.22
N ASP A 91 0.38 13.45 13.68
CA ASP A 91 -1.04 13.18 13.89
C ASP A 91 -1.34 12.29 15.11
N ASN A 92 -0.31 11.94 15.89
CA ASN A 92 -0.41 11.02 17.02
C ASN A 92 -0.99 9.64 16.65
N VAL A 93 -0.61 9.12 15.49
CA VAL A 93 -0.85 7.74 15.10
C VAL A 93 0.21 6.86 15.79
N VAL A 94 -0.22 5.92 16.62
CA VAL A 94 0.65 5.04 17.42
C VAL A 94 0.79 3.64 16.85
N HIS A 95 -0.10 3.30 15.91
CA HIS A 95 -0.08 2.03 15.18
C HIS A 95 -0.52 2.22 13.74
N THR A 96 0.17 1.55 12.80
CA THR A 96 -0.22 1.55 11.39
C THR A 96 -0.10 0.16 10.76
N GLU A 97 -1.06 -0.20 9.91
CA GLU A 97 -1.00 -1.36 9.02
C GLU A 97 -0.94 -0.86 7.59
N ILE A 98 0.19 -1.04 6.94
CA ILE A 98 0.42 -0.49 5.60
C ILE A 98 0.36 -1.57 4.54
N PHE A 99 -0.30 -1.25 3.43
CA PHE A 99 -0.29 -2.03 2.20
C PHE A 99 0.86 -1.61 1.30
N PHE A 100 1.37 -2.53 0.49
CA PHE A 100 2.27 -2.24 -0.61
C PHE A 100 2.02 -3.19 -1.78
N ASP A 101 2.28 -2.72 -3.01
CA ASP A 101 1.97 -3.38 -4.26
C ASP A 101 3.25 -3.80 -5.01
N PRO A 102 3.89 -4.93 -4.66
CA PRO A 102 5.16 -5.29 -5.26
C PRO A 102 5.07 -5.50 -6.78
N GLN A 103 3.94 -5.95 -7.32
CA GLN A 103 3.75 -6.16 -8.76
C GLN A 103 3.89 -4.88 -9.57
N THR A 104 3.47 -3.73 -9.01
CA THR A 104 3.66 -2.40 -9.62
C THR A 104 5.14 -2.11 -9.87
N HIS A 105 6.02 -2.58 -9.00
CA HIS A 105 7.46 -2.31 -9.04
C HIS A 105 8.21 -3.37 -9.83
N ILE A 106 7.90 -4.65 -9.63
CA ILE A 106 8.57 -5.79 -10.29
C ILE A 106 8.36 -5.72 -11.80
N ASN A 107 7.17 -5.35 -12.28
CA ASN A 107 6.89 -5.16 -13.70
C ASN A 107 7.76 -4.09 -14.36
N ARG A 108 8.40 -3.22 -13.57
CA ARG A 108 9.37 -2.20 -13.99
C ARG A 108 10.84 -2.63 -13.77
N GLY A 109 11.09 -3.88 -13.39
CA GLY A 109 12.43 -4.43 -13.13
C GLY A 109 12.97 -4.10 -11.72
N ILE A 110 12.14 -3.65 -10.78
CA ILE A 110 12.55 -3.43 -9.38
C ILE A 110 12.37 -4.75 -8.61
N HIS A 111 13.43 -5.26 -8.00
CA HIS A 111 13.36 -6.48 -7.23
C HIS A 111 12.52 -6.33 -5.96
N PHE A 112 11.82 -7.41 -5.58
CA PHE A 112 10.96 -7.47 -4.39
C PHE A 112 11.68 -7.01 -3.13
N GLU A 113 12.93 -7.46 -2.93
CA GLU A 113 13.77 -7.13 -1.77
C GLU A 113 14.04 -5.63 -1.66
N VAL A 114 14.19 -4.94 -2.79
CA VAL A 114 14.41 -3.48 -2.82
C VAL A 114 13.22 -2.76 -2.21
N VAL A 115 12.01 -3.19 -2.55
CA VAL A 115 10.76 -2.60 -2.05
C VAL A 115 10.60 -2.88 -0.55
N ILE A 116 10.54 -4.16 -0.18
CA ILE A 116 10.24 -4.56 1.21
C ILE A 116 11.32 -4.10 2.19
N ASN A 117 12.59 -4.12 1.81
CA ASN A 117 13.66 -3.69 2.69
C ASN A 117 13.63 -2.17 2.94
N GLY A 118 13.35 -1.37 1.92
CA GLY A 118 13.20 0.08 2.08
C GLY A 118 12.07 0.43 3.06
N ILE A 119 10.89 -0.16 2.85
CA ILE A 119 9.72 0.01 3.72
C ILE A 119 10.05 -0.44 5.15
N TYR A 120 10.54 -1.66 5.32
CA TYR A 120 10.81 -2.24 6.63
C TYR A 120 11.84 -1.45 7.44
N LYS A 121 12.94 -1.01 6.82
CA LYS A 121 13.98 -0.21 7.48
C LYS A 121 13.43 1.11 8.02
N ALA A 122 12.55 1.78 7.28
CA ALA A 122 11.93 3.02 7.74
C ALA A 122 11.01 2.79 8.93
N LEU A 123 10.20 1.72 8.90
CA LEU A 123 9.30 1.37 10.01
C LEU A 123 10.07 0.98 11.28
N VAL A 124 11.15 0.20 11.15
CA VAL A 124 12.04 -0.12 12.28
C VAL A 124 12.63 1.15 12.89
N LYS A 125 13.07 2.08 12.05
CA LYS A 125 13.57 3.38 12.51
C LYS A 125 12.48 4.18 13.24
N ALA A 126 11.27 4.26 12.70
CA ALA A 126 10.15 4.97 13.31
C ALA A 126 9.76 4.38 14.68
N ASN A 127 9.74 3.05 14.78
CA ASN A 127 9.51 2.38 16.07
C ASN A 127 10.60 2.76 17.10
N LYS A 128 11.88 2.72 16.70
CA LYS A 128 13.00 3.07 17.57
C LYS A 128 12.99 4.53 18.02
N GLU A 129 12.66 5.47 17.12
CA GLU A 129 12.77 6.90 17.39
C GLU A 129 11.57 7.48 18.13
N PHE A 130 10.36 6.97 17.88
CA PHE A 130 9.13 7.52 18.48
C PHE A 130 8.03 6.49 18.79
N GLY A 131 8.37 5.21 18.80
CA GLY A 131 7.48 4.16 19.30
C GLY A 131 6.32 3.79 18.37
N LEU A 132 6.33 4.20 17.09
CA LEU A 132 5.30 3.80 16.14
C LEU A 132 5.36 2.29 15.92
N THR A 133 4.29 1.58 16.28
CA THR A 133 4.14 0.17 15.94
C THR A 133 3.55 0.01 14.54
N SER A 134 3.96 -1.03 13.81
CA SER A 134 3.51 -1.21 12.43
C SER A 134 3.40 -2.66 12.01
N LYS A 135 2.57 -2.92 10.99
CA LYS A 135 2.49 -4.18 10.27
C LYS A 135 2.53 -3.89 8.77
N ILE A 136 3.06 -4.84 8.00
CA ILE A 136 3.13 -4.76 6.54
C ILE A 136 2.24 -5.84 5.95
N ILE A 137 1.37 -5.46 5.02
CA ILE A 137 0.47 -6.33 4.27
C ILE A 137 0.84 -6.19 2.79
N MET A 138 1.12 -7.30 2.13
CA MET A 138 1.43 -7.33 0.71
C MET A 138 0.14 -7.54 -0.09
N CYS A 139 -0.16 -6.67 -1.06
CA CYS A 139 -1.35 -6.81 -1.87
C CYS A 139 -1.08 -7.48 -3.22
N PHE A 140 -2.09 -8.22 -3.69
CA PHE A 140 -2.17 -8.72 -5.05
C PHE A 140 -3.05 -7.79 -5.87
N LEU A 141 -2.54 -7.35 -7.02
CA LEU A 141 -3.27 -6.51 -7.95
C LEU A 141 -4.32 -7.33 -8.69
N ARG A 142 -5.61 -7.13 -8.39
CA ARG A 142 -6.72 -7.97 -8.85
C ARG A 142 -7.00 -7.87 -10.35
N HIS A 143 -6.53 -6.83 -11.02
CA HIS A 143 -6.62 -6.71 -12.49
C HIS A 143 -5.63 -7.63 -13.22
N LEU A 144 -4.62 -8.16 -12.52
CA LEU A 144 -3.70 -9.17 -13.05
C LEU A 144 -4.27 -10.59 -12.88
N ASP A 145 -3.59 -11.59 -13.40
CA ASP A 145 -3.97 -12.98 -13.25
C ASP A 145 -3.51 -13.58 -11.91
N GLU A 146 -4.15 -14.65 -11.46
CA GLU A 146 -3.78 -15.34 -10.22
C GLU A 146 -2.37 -15.94 -10.28
N LYS A 147 -1.88 -16.29 -11.48
CA LYS A 147 -0.51 -16.80 -11.65
C LYS A 147 0.52 -15.78 -11.20
N SER A 148 0.35 -14.52 -11.59
CA SER A 148 1.19 -13.42 -11.14
C SER A 148 1.16 -13.26 -9.61
N ALA A 149 -0.01 -13.46 -8.98
CA ALA A 149 -0.13 -13.44 -7.52
C ALA A 149 0.63 -14.60 -6.85
N PHE A 150 0.65 -15.79 -7.45
CA PHE A 150 1.48 -16.90 -6.95
C PHE A 150 2.97 -16.59 -7.00
N GLU A 151 3.45 -15.98 -8.08
CA GLU A 151 4.85 -15.60 -8.25
C GLU A 151 5.29 -14.59 -7.17
N ILE A 152 4.41 -13.67 -6.81
CA ILE A 152 4.66 -12.69 -5.75
C ILE A 152 4.56 -13.32 -4.35
N LEU A 153 3.59 -14.20 -4.13
CA LEU A 153 3.48 -14.91 -2.85
C LEU A 153 4.73 -15.73 -2.57
N ASP A 154 5.31 -16.40 -3.58
CA ASP A 154 6.53 -17.19 -3.40
C ASP A 154 7.73 -16.32 -2.99
N GLN A 155 7.82 -15.08 -3.49
CA GLN A 155 8.82 -14.12 -3.02
C GLN A 155 8.53 -13.65 -1.58
N ALA A 156 7.27 -13.38 -1.24
CA ALA A 156 6.87 -12.97 0.11
C ALA A 156 7.17 -14.03 1.18
N LEU A 157 7.12 -15.31 0.83
CA LEU A 157 7.44 -16.42 1.75
C LEU A 157 8.86 -16.30 2.34
N ALA A 158 9.82 -15.77 1.60
CA ALA A 158 11.18 -15.52 2.07
C ALA A 158 11.27 -14.31 3.06
N HIS A 159 10.19 -13.54 3.21
CA HIS A 159 10.13 -12.31 4.01
C HIS A 159 9.00 -12.34 5.05
N LYS A 160 8.58 -13.53 5.51
CA LYS A 160 7.52 -13.69 6.54
C LYS A 160 7.85 -13.01 7.86
N ASP A 161 9.11 -12.76 8.14
CA ASP A 161 9.58 -11.98 9.29
C ASP A 161 9.18 -10.50 9.21
N LYS A 162 8.88 -9.99 8.00
CA LYS A 162 8.52 -8.59 7.74
C LYS A 162 7.06 -8.41 7.36
N ILE A 163 6.46 -9.39 6.67
CA ILE A 163 5.11 -9.33 6.11
C ILE A 163 4.18 -10.18 6.96
N ILE A 164 3.14 -9.58 7.55
CA ILE A 164 2.19 -10.31 8.40
C ILE A 164 1.04 -10.95 7.62
N GLY A 165 0.71 -10.39 6.47
CA GLY A 165 -0.47 -10.83 5.73
C GLY A 165 -0.43 -10.42 4.26
N VAL A 166 -1.44 -10.90 3.54
CA VAL A 166 -1.68 -10.58 2.14
C VAL A 166 -3.05 -9.93 1.96
N GLY A 167 -3.15 -9.03 0.97
CA GLY A 167 -4.36 -8.33 0.58
C GLY A 167 -4.72 -8.53 -0.88
N LEU A 168 -5.90 -8.07 -1.26
CA LEU A 168 -6.38 -7.98 -2.63
C LEU A 168 -6.85 -6.54 -2.87
N ASP A 169 -6.32 -5.87 -3.90
CA ASP A 169 -6.62 -4.47 -4.17
C ASP A 169 -6.63 -4.12 -5.68
N SER A 170 -6.61 -2.84 -6.02
CA SER A 170 -6.67 -2.31 -7.38
C SER A 170 -8.08 -2.36 -7.97
N SER A 171 -8.23 -2.24 -9.31
CA SER A 171 -9.51 -2.10 -10.01
C SER A 171 -10.48 -3.25 -9.71
N GLU A 172 -11.57 -2.95 -9.01
CA GLU A 172 -12.51 -3.95 -8.52
C GLU A 172 -13.50 -4.41 -9.60
N LEU A 173 -13.94 -3.52 -10.47
CA LEU A 173 -14.88 -3.84 -11.54
C LEU A 173 -14.33 -4.95 -12.44
N ASP A 174 -15.16 -5.97 -12.70
CA ASP A 174 -14.85 -7.16 -13.50
C ASP A 174 -13.70 -8.04 -12.97
N ASN A 175 -13.20 -7.78 -11.75
CA ASN A 175 -12.16 -8.56 -11.10
C ASN A 175 -12.61 -9.16 -9.77
N PRO A 176 -13.51 -10.17 -9.79
CA PRO A 176 -14.10 -10.75 -8.60
C PRO A 176 -13.06 -11.47 -7.71
N PRO A 177 -13.26 -11.48 -6.38
CA PRO A 177 -12.38 -12.18 -5.45
C PRO A 177 -12.17 -13.66 -5.76
N ARG A 178 -13.16 -14.39 -6.28
CA ARG A 178 -13.04 -15.82 -6.66
C ARG A 178 -11.87 -16.10 -7.59
N LYS A 179 -11.41 -15.12 -8.37
CA LYS A 179 -10.26 -15.21 -9.27
C LYS A 179 -8.95 -15.51 -8.51
N PHE A 180 -8.88 -15.24 -7.20
CA PHE A 180 -7.70 -15.35 -6.35
C PHE A 180 -7.85 -16.42 -5.25
N GLU A 181 -8.84 -17.30 -5.35
CA GLU A 181 -9.15 -18.28 -4.31
C GLU A 181 -7.96 -19.19 -3.98
N GLN A 182 -7.22 -19.67 -4.98
CA GLN A 182 -6.17 -20.64 -4.75
C GLN A 182 -4.90 -20.00 -4.15
N VAL A 183 -4.54 -18.78 -4.56
CA VAL A 183 -3.39 -18.07 -3.97
C VAL A 183 -3.67 -17.68 -2.52
N PHE A 184 -4.91 -17.29 -2.17
CA PHE A 184 -5.29 -17.04 -0.78
C PHE A 184 -5.26 -18.31 0.07
N LYS A 185 -5.72 -19.44 -0.45
CA LYS A 185 -5.57 -20.74 0.22
C LYS A 185 -4.09 -21.07 0.51
N LYS A 186 -3.20 -20.82 -0.46
CA LYS A 186 -1.75 -21.02 -0.26
C LYS A 186 -1.20 -20.05 0.79
N ALA A 187 -1.63 -18.79 0.77
CA ALA A 187 -1.20 -17.80 1.75
C ALA A 187 -1.61 -18.21 3.18
N ILE A 188 -2.88 -18.60 3.38
CA ILE A 188 -3.39 -19.10 4.67
C ILE A 188 -2.62 -20.33 5.15
N LYS A 189 -2.35 -21.29 4.25
CA LYS A 189 -1.55 -22.49 4.57
C LYS A 189 -0.13 -22.16 5.03
N ASN A 190 0.35 -20.98 4.66
CA ASN A 190 1.67 -20.47 5.07
C ASN A 190 1.56 -19.43 6.20
N ASP A 191 0.46 -19.40 6.95
CA ASP A 191 0.22 -18.58 8.14
C ASP A 191 0.17 -17.07 7.89
N PHE A 192 -0.08 -16.62 6.65
CA PHE A 192 -0.38 -15.23 6.39
C PHE A 192 -1.81 -14.89 6.83
N LEU A 193 -1.98 -13.74 7.46
CA LEU A 193 -3.30 -13.12 7.61
C LEU A 193 -3.80 -12.64 6.25
N THR A 194 -5.13 -12.55 6.10
CA THR A 194 -5.74 -12.18 4.82
C THR A 194 -6.73 -11.05 4.98
N VAL A 195 -6.65 -10.08 4.07
CA VAL A 195 -7.58 -8.95 3.95
C VAL A 195 -7.96 -8.77 2.48
N ALA A 196 -9.00 -8.03 2.18
CA ALA A 196 -9.34 -7.68 0.80
C ALA A 196 -10.14 -6.38 0.73
N HIS A 197 -9.90 -5.61 -0.32
CA HIS A 197 -10.82 -4.57 -0.77
C HIS A 197 -12.03 -5.25 -1.41
N ALA A 198 -13.21 -4.96 -0.94
CA ALA A 198 -14.43 -5.49 -1.51
C ALA A 198 -15.65 -4.60 -1.19
N GLY A 199 -16.42 -4.25 -2.21
CA GLY A 199 -17.55 -3.34 -2.09
C GLY A 199 -17.21 -1.87 -2.29
N GLU A 200 -16.01 -1.56 -2.78
CA GLU A 200 -15.59 -0.20 -3.14
C GLU A 200 -16.31 0.28 -4.42
N GLU A 201 -16.26 -0.52 -5.48
CA GLU A 201 -16.97 -0.30 -6.74
C GLU A 201 -17.73 -1.54 -7.19
N GLY A 202 -17.38 -2.71 -6.66
CA GLY A 202 -17.98 -3.99 -7.01
C GLY A 202 -19.29 -4.26 -6.31
N PRO A 203 -20.05 -5.25 -6.79
CA PRO A 203 -21.34 -5.62 -6.20
C PRO A 203 -21.18 -6.30 -4.83
N PRO A 204 -22.23 -6.34 -3.99
CA PRO A 204 -22.20 -6.96 -2.65
C PRO A 204 -21.71 -8.42 -2.65
N GLU A 205 -21.87 -9.14 -3.75
CA GLU A 205 -21.39 -10.51 -3.93
C GLU A 205 -19.87 -10.62 -3.76
N TYR A 206 -19.11 -9.57 -4.12
CA TYR A 206 -17.65 -9.55 -3.95
C TYR A 206 -17.25 -9.54 -2.48
N ILE A 207 -18.03 -8.89 -1.61
CA ILE A 207 -17.83 -8.94 -0.16
C ILE A 207 -18.00 -10.39 0.34
N TRP A 208 -19.09 -11.06 -0.10
CA TRP A 208 -19.33 -12.45 0.28
C TRP A 208 -18.29 -13.42 -0.28
N GLU A 209 -17.80 -13.20 -1.50
CA GLU A 209 -16.72 -13.99 -2.06
C GLU A 209 -15.40 -13.78 -1.25
N ALA A 210 -15.06 -12.56 -0.89
CA ALA A 210 -13.88 -12.29 -0.08
C ALA A 210 -13.97 -12.99 1.30
N LEU A 211 -15.11 -12.93 1.96
CA LEU A 211 -15.34 -13.60 3.24
C LEU A 211 -15.36 -15.13 3.10
N ASN A 212 -16.09 -15.66 2.11
CA ASN A 212 -16.39 -17.08 2.03
C ASN A 212 -15.35 -17.90 1.25
N LEU A 213 -14.74 -17.32 0.20
CA LEU A 213 -13.74 -18.01 -0.63
C LEU A 213 -12.33 -17.67 -0.22
N LEU A 214 -12.00 -16.36 -0.07
CA LEU A 214 -10.66 -15.94 0.33
C LEU A 214 -10.43 -16.05 1.84
N LYS A 215 -11.50 -16.25 2.64
CA LYS A 215 -11.42 -16.37 4.11
C LYS A 215 -10.73 -15.17 4.77
N VAL A 216 -10.96 -13.99 4.23
CA VAL A 216 -10.34 -12.78 4.77
C VAL A 216 -10.81 -12.50 6.20
N LYS A 217 -9.93 -11.89 6.99
CA LYS A 217 -10.19 -11.51 8.37
C LYS A 217 -10.73 -10.09 8.50
N ARG A 218 -10.54 -9.29 7.46
CA ARG A 218 -11.01 -7.91 7.37
C ARG A 218 -11.38 -7.59 5.92
N ILE A 219 -12.46 -6.86 5.75
CA ILE A 219 -12.81 -6.16 4.51
C ILE A 219 -12.33 -4.72 4.66
N ASP A 220 -11.62 -4.24 3.65
CA ASP A 220 -11.18 -2.87 3.53
C ASP A 220 -12.11 -2.17 2.51
N HIS A 221 -12.99 -1.30 2.97
CA HIS A 221 -14.17 -0.59 2.42
C HIS A 221 -15.53 -1.12 2.87
#